data_f6d97649673286b042604683cb5e426c
#
_entry.id   f6d97649673286b042604683cb5e426c
#
_cell.length_a   1.000
_cell.length_b   1.000
_cell.length_c   1.000
_cell.angle_alpha   90.00
_cell.angle_beta   90.00
_cell.angle_gamma   90.00
#
_symmetry.space_group_name_H-M   'P 1'
#
loop_
_entity.id
_entity.type
_entity.pdbx_description
1 polymer ?
#
loop_
_entity_poly.entity_id
_entity_poly.type
_entity_poly.pdbx_seq_one_letter_code
_entity_poly.pdbx_strand_id
1 'polypeptide(L)'
;FCRHHFWWLAAWLSIFMLVAPLLACGLYEVSRQLSLGRTPGWQDALRVWTSGDRRLIGLGVLLGLSCAGWVLSSAALIYGAYPTGIVTPEDFVRRVVLRSELWLFMGAVLAAPMFASVVIAIPLLLDRPVRLWTAVHTSWRVVAHNPAAMAFWALLLTLFTLLGLGSALLGLLGVVPLLAHASWYAYRDLVRPDQPGHPA
;
A
#
# COMPACT_ATOMS: atom_id res chain seq x y z
N PHE A 1 15.20 2.16 28.96
CA PHE A 1 14.16 1.16 28.64
C PHE A 1 13.39 1.51 27.36
N CYS A 2 13.11 2.80 27.07
CA CYS A 2 12.22 3.21 25.94
C CYS A 2 12.86 3.22 24.54
N ARG A 3 14.18 3.26 24.41
CA ARG A 3 14.84 3.24 23.07
C ARG A 3 14.55 1.95 22.31
N HIS A 4 14.38 0.82 23.00
CA HIS A 4 14.08 -0.46 22.37
C HIS A 4 12.64 -0.53 21.83
N HIS A 5 11.66 0.10 22.46
CA HIS A 5 10.26 0.04 22.04
C HIS A 5 10.00 0.78 20.71
N PHE A 6 10.70 1.90 20.44
CA PHE A 6 10.59 2.59 19.16
C PHE A 6 11.05 1.72 18.00
N TRP A 7 12.20 1.04 18.14
CA TRP A 7 12.71 0.17 17.07
C TRP A 7 11.83 -1.05 16.85
N TRP A 8 11.22 -1.58 17.90
CA TRP A 8 10.24 -2.66 17.77
C TRP A 8 8.99 -2.18 17.04
N LEU A 9 8.45 -1.03 17.37
CA LEU A 9 7.31 -0.42 16.67
C LEU A 9 7.64 -0.16 15.20
N ALA A 10 8.78 0.43 14.90
CA ALA A 10 9.26 0.67 13.54
C ALA A 10 9.42 -0.65 12.77
N ALA A 11 9.99 -1.69 13.40
CA ALA A 11 10.14 -3.01 12.81
C ALA A 11 8.77 -3.65 12.51
N TRP A 12 7.84 -3.64 13.44
CA TRP A 12 6.49 -4.17 13.24
C TRP A 12 5.73 -3.43 12.16
N LEU A 13 5.81 -2.10 12.14
CA LEU A 13 5.20 -1.29 11.08
C LEU A 13 5.81 -1.58 9.71
N SER A 14 7.13 -1.74 9.66
CA SER A 14 7.84 -2.09 8.42
C SER A 14 7.45 -3.48 7.91
N ILE A 15 7.36 -4.47 8.79
CA ILE A 15 6.89 -5.81 8.47
C ILE A 15 5.44 -5.74 7.95
N PHE A 16 4.58 -5.01 8.63
CA PHE A 16 3.18 -4.84 8.22
C PHE A 16 3.09 -4.17 6.84
N MET A 17 3.83 -3.09 6.60
CA MET A 17 3.88 -2.39 5.32
C MET A 17 4.39 -3.26 4.18
N LEU A 18 5.29 -4.21 4.46
CA LEU A 18 5.79 -5.17 3.49
C LEU A 18 4.81 -6.31 3.24
N VAL A 19 4.21 -6.84 4.31
CA VAL A 19 3.33 -8.02 4.25
C VAL A 19 1.94 -7.66 3.73
N ALA A 20 1.40 -6.50 4.05
CA ALA A 20 0.05 -6.10 3.65
C ALA A 20 -0.17 -6.09 2.12
N PRO A 21 0.72 -5.53 1.27
CA PRO A 21 0.59 -5.63 -0.18
C PRO A 21 0.70 -7.08 -0.70
N LEU A 22 1.53 -7.91 -0.07
CA LEU A 22 1.65 -9.32 -0.44
C LEU A 22 0.37 -10.09 -0.10
N LEU A 23 -0.23 -9.82 1.06
CA LEU A 23 -1.55 -10.39 1.41
C LEU A 23 -2.62 -9.93 0.42
N ALA A 24 -2.60 -8.66 0.03
CA ALA A 24 -3.53 -8.12 -0.97
C ALA A 24 -3.41 -8.84 -2.32
N CYS A 25 -2.22 -9.29 -2.74
CA CYS A 25 -2.05 -10.05 -3.98
C CYS A 25 -2.92 -11.32 -4.02
N GLY A 26 -3.04 -12.06 -2.92
CA GLY A 26 -3.93 -13.22 -2.83
C GLY A 26 -5.40 -12.86 -3.01
N LEU A 27 -5.82 -11.73 -2.43
CA LEU A 27 -7.20 -11.23 -2.57
C LEU A 27 -7.48 -10.70 -3.98
N TYR A 28 -6.50 -10.08 -4.63
CA TYR A 28 -6.60 -9.69 -6.04
C TYR A 28 -6.76 -10.91 -6.95
N GLU A 29 -6.05 -12.01 -6.69
CA GLU A 29 -6.23 -13.25 -7.45
C GLU A 29 -7.64 -13.83 -7.28
N VAL A 30 -8.18 -13.83 -6.05
CA VAL A 30 -9.57 -14.20 -5.80
C VAL A 30 -10.53 -13.31 -6.61
N SER A 31 -10.32 -12.00 -6.60
CA SER A 31 -11.13 -11.04 -7.36
C SER A 31 -11.01 -11.27 -8.88
N ARG A 32 -9.82 -11.62 -9.35
CA ARG A 32 -9.55 -11.96 -10.75
C ARG A 32 -10.32 -13.22 -11.18
N GLN A 33 -10.27 -14.28 -10.39
CA GLN A 33 -11.01 -15.53 -10.69
C GLN A 33 -12.52 -15.29 -10.73
N LEU A 34 -13.07 -14.54 -9.77
CA LEU A 34 -14.48 -14.16 -9.77
C LEU A 34 -14.84 -13.36 -11.03
N SER A 35 -14.00 -12.44 -11.45
CA SER A 35 -14.24 -11.63 -12.65
C SER A 35 -14.21 -12.45 -13.95
N LEU A 36 -13.61 -13.64 -13.93
CA LEU A 36 -13.59 -14.61 -15.03
C LEU A 36 -14.74 -15.63 -14.94
N GLY A 37 -15.67 -15.48 -13.98
CA GLY A 37 -16.78 -16.39 -13.74
C GLY A 37 -16.36 -17.72 -13.12
N ARG A 38 -15.17 -17.80 -12.54
CA ARG A 38 -14.67 -19.00 -11.85
C ARG A 38 -14.95 -18.91 -10.35
N THR A 39 -15.10 -20.08 -9.71
CA THR A 39 -15.22 -20.18 -8.25
C THR A 39 -13.82 -20.24 -7.62
N PRO A 40 -13.33 -19.16 -6.98
CA PRO A 40 -12.01 -19.17 -6.40
C PRO A 40 -11.94 -20.07 -5.16
N GLY A 41 -10.87 -20.84 -5.04
CA GLY A 41 -10.52 -21.56 -3.84
C GLY A 41 -9.47 -20.80 -3.01
N TRP A 42 -9.38 -21.08 -1.71
CA TRP A 42 -8.31 -20.55 -0.85
C TRP A 42 -6.91 -20.93 -1.36
N GLN A 43 -6.81 -22.04 -2.10
CA GLN A 43 -5.57 -22.48 -2.74
C GLN A 43 -5.09 -21.52 -3.84
N ASP A 44 -6.00 -20.84 -4.53
CA ASP A 44 -5.63 -19.88 -5.58
C ASP A 44 -4.97 -18.63 -4.99
N ALA A 45 -5.44 -18.15 -3.84
CA ALA A 45 -4.79 -17.10 -3.09
C ALA A 45 -3.38 -17.51 -2.61
N LEU A 46 -3.23 -18.74 -2.09
CA LEU A 46 -1.94 -19.27 -1.64
C LEU A 46 -0.94 -19.45 -2.79
N ARG A 47 -1.39 -19.86 -3.95
CA ARG A 47 -0.54 -20.04 -5.14
C ARG A 47 0.21 -18.77 -5.52
N VAL A 48 -0.42 -17.60 -5.36
CA VAL A 48 0.26 -16.32 -5.63
C VAL A 48 1.49 -16.16 -4.75
N TRP A 49 1.40 -16.52 -3.46
CA TRP A 49 2.51 -16.39 -2.51
C TRP A 49 3.59 -17.45 -2.69
N THR A 50 3.19 -18.64 -3.13
CA THR A 50 4.13 -19.77 -3.35
C THR A 50 4.70 -19.80 -4.76
N SER A 51 4.18 -18.99 -5.70
CA SER A 51 4.62 -18.96 -7.10
C SER A 51 6.08 -18.53 -7.30
N GLY A 52 6.65 -17.81 -6.34
CA GLY A 52 8.01 -17.27 -6.45
C GLY A 52 8.18 -16.29 -7.61
N ASP A 53 7.11 -15.60 -8.03
CA ASP A 53 7.16 -14.65 -9.15
C ASP A 53 8.16 -13.52 -8.83
N ARG A 54 9.26 -13.51 -9.57
CA ARG A 54 10.34 -12.52 -9.42
C ARG A 54 9.86 -11.08 -9.58
N ARG A 55 8.76 -10.85 -10.30
CA ARG A 55 8.19 -9.52 -10.51
C ARG A 55 7.51 -9.02 -9.23
N LEU A 56 6.75 -9.88 -8.57
CA LEU A 56 6.11 -9.58 -7.28
C LEU A 56 7.15 -9.44 -6.17
N ILE A 57 8.18 -10.29 -6.17
CA ILE A 57 9.30 -10.17 -5.23
C ILE A 57 10.03 -8.84 -5.46
N GLY A 58 10.33 -8.47 -6.71
CA GLY A 58 10.96 -7.19 -7.04
C GLY A 58 10.12 -5.99 -6.58
N LEU A 59 8.79 -6.05 -6.71
CA LEU A 59 7.90 -5.03 -6.20
C LEU A 59 7.92 -4.97 -4.66
N GLY A 60 7.93 -6.12 -3.99
CA GLY A 60 8.09 -6.22 -2.54
C GLY A 60 9.39 -5.59 -2.05
N VAL A 61 10.50 -5.83 -2.75
CA VAL A 61 11.80 -5.20 -2.45
C VAL A 61 11.71 -3.67 -2.61
N LEU A 62 11.10 -3.18 -3.68
CA LEU A 62 10.90 -1.74 -3.90
C LEU A 62 10.10 -1.11 -2.75
N LEU A 63 9.02 -1.76 -2.33
CA LEU A 63 8.21 -1.32 -1.18
C LEU A 63 9.01 -1.35 0.12
N GLY A 64 9.79 -2.40 0.35
CA GLY A 64 10.65 -2.54 1.53
C GLY A 64 11.71 -1.44 1.61
N LEU A 65 12.36 -1.11 0.49
CA LEU A 65 13.31 0.00 0.41
C LEU A 65 12.64 1.35 0.68
N SER A 66 11.44 1.57 0.14
CA SER A 66 10.67 2.79 0.38
C SER A 66 10.27 2.92 1.85
N CYS A 67 9.85 1.81 2.47
CA CYS A 67 9.54 1.76 3.88
C CYS A 67 10.79 2.03 4.76
N ALA A 68 11.93 1.42 4.44
CA ALA A 68 13.20 1.70 5.11
C ALA A 68 13.60 3.18 4.99
N GLY A 69 13.46 3.77 3.80
CA GLY A 69 13.67 5.20 3.57
C GLY A 69 12.78 6.07 4.45
N TRP A 70 11.51 5.71 4.58
CA TRP A 70 10.57 6.39 5.48
C TRP A 70 11.01 6.30 6.95
N VAL A 71 11.36 5.11 7.42
CA VAL A 71 11.79 4.91 8.82
C VAL A 71 13.07 5.68 9.10
N LEU A 72 14.06 5.62 8.20
CA LEU A 72 15.33 6.34 8.36
C LEU A 72 15.15 7.87 8.34
N SER A 73 14.36 8.39 7.41
CA SER A 73 14.09 9.84 7.33
C SER A 73 13.29 10.34 8.52
N SER A 74 12.30 9.56 8.99
CA SER A 74 11.56 9.84 10.22
C SER A 74 12.47 9.83 11.44
N ALA A 75 13.35 8.84 11.56
CA ALA A 75 14.32 8.76 12.64
C ALA A 75 15.27 9.96 12.62
N ALA A 76 15.83 10.31 11.46
CA ALA A 76 16.72 11.45 11.31
C ALA A 76 16.05 12.77 11.73
N LEU A 77 14.80 12.98 11.32
CA LEU A 77 14.02 14.17 11.67
C LEU A 77 13.74 14.23 13.19
N ILE A 78 13.34 13.10 13.78
CA ILE A 78 13.02 13.01 15.20
C ILE A 78 14.27 13.23 16.05
N TYR A 79 15.38 12.55 15.75
CA TYR A 79 16.62 12.70 16.51
C TYR A 79 17.28 14.07 16.29
N GLY A 80 17.13 14.66 15.10
CA GLY A 80 17.60 16.01 14.83
C GLY A 80 16.81 17.09 15.58
N ALA A 81 15.48 16.91 15.68
CA ALA A 81 14.62 17.88 16.38
C ALA A 81 14.62 17.69 17.92
N TYR A 82 14.91 16.49 18.40
CA TYR A 82 14.86 16.15 19.84
C TYR A 82 16.13 15.40 20.28
N PRO A 83 17.27 16.07 20.38
CA PRO A 83 18.56 15.43 20.72
C PRO A 83 18.56 14.74 22.09
N THR A 84 17.75 15.22 23.04
CA THR A 84 17.59 14.65 24.39
C THR A 84 16.76 13.37 24.43
N GLY A 85 16.24 12.96 23.28
CA GLY A 85 15.47 11.74 23.10
C GLY A 85 13.98 11.88 23.39
N ILE A 86 13.20 11.07 22.67
CA ILE A 86 11.79 10.84 22.97
C ILE A 86 11.74 9.63 23.88
N VAL A 87 11.20 9.82 25.05
CA VAL A 87 11.32 8.83 26.14
C VAL A 87 10.15 7.87 26.16
N THR A 88 8.97 8.29 25.67
CA THR A 88 7.75 7.47 25.68
C THR A 88 7.01 7.51 24.35
N PRO A 89 6.18 6.49 24.02
CA PRO A 89 5.28 6.53 22.87
C PRO A 89 4.31 7.73 22.90
N GLU A 90 3.90 8.16 24.09
CA GLU A 90 3.05 9.33 24.30
C GLU A 90 3.77 10.63 23.90
N ASP A 91 5.04 10.75 24.26
CA ASP A 91 5.88 11.87 23.85
C ASP A 91 6.02 11.94 22.34
N PHE A 92 6.19 10.79 21.67
CA PHE A 92 6.22 10.70 20.22
C PHE A 92 4.92 11.20 19.60
N VAL A 93 3.78 10.67 20.02
CA VAL A 93 2.48 11.10 19.50
C VAL A 93 2.24 12.58 19.78
N ARG A 94 2.47 13.03 21.00
CA ARG A 94 2.16 14.40 21.43
C ARG A 94 3.08 15.45 20.83
N ARG A 95 4.36 15.17 20.72
CA ARG A 95 5.38 16.15 20.26
C ARG A 95 5.68 16.05 18.77
N VAL A 96 5.68 14.85 18.22
CA VAL A 96 6.03 14.60 16.82
C VAL A 96 4.78 14.54 15.94
N VAL A 97 3.86 13.62 16.22
CA VAL A 97 2.71 13.40 15.34
C VAL A 97 1.73 14.56 15.35
N LEU A 98 1.39 15.10 16.54
CA LEU A 98 0.39 16.16 16.66
C LEU A 98 0.92 17.57 16.42
N ARG A 99 2.23 17.78 16.44
CA ARG A 99 2.87 19.11 16.28
C ARG A 99 3.80 19.22 15.10
N SER A 100 4.12 18.14 14.41
CA SER A 100 5.04 18.16 13.29
C SER A 100 4.31 18.11 11.97
N GLU A 101 3.83 19.25 11.51
CA GLU A 101 3.31 19.42 10.14
C GLU A 101 4.35 18.95 9.10
N LEU A 102 5.63 19.21 9.37
CA LEU A 102 6.74 18.76 8.53
C LEU A 102 6.82 17.24 8.44
N TRP A 103 6.62 16.52 9.56
CA TRP A 103 6.64 15.06 9.56
C TRP A 103 5.46 14.47 8.77
N LEU A 104 4.26 15.03 8.92
CA LEU A 104 3.08 14.65 8.14
C LEU A 104 3.26 14.97 6.66
N PHE A 105 3.78 16.15 6.34
CA PHE A 105 4.08 16.54 4.96
C PHE A 105 5.11 15.61 4.31
N MET A 106 6.20 15.31 5.01
CA MET A 106 7.21 14.35 4.55
C MET A 106 6.60 12.96 4.32
N GLY A 107 5.69 12.53 5.22
CA GLY A 107 4.94 11.29 5.08
C GLY A 107 4.10 11.26 3.81
N ALA A 108 3.36 12.31 3.54
CA ALA A 108 2.54 12.42 2.34
C ALA A 108 3.40 12.42 1.06
N VAL A 109 4.51 13.17 1.06
CA VAL A 109 5.46 13.23 -0.07
C VAL A 109 6.07 11.86 -0.39
N LEU A 110 6.38 11.04 0.63
CA LEU A 110 6.93 9.70 0.43
C LEU A 110 5.83 8.66 0.12
N ALA A 111 4.64 8.80 0.69
CA ALA A 111 3.53 7.89 0.44
C ALA A 111 2.95 8.02 -0.98
N ALA A 112 2.90 9.23 -1.54
CA ALA A 112 2.34 9.46 -2.87
C ALA A 112 3.06 8.68 -4.00
N PRO A 113 4.40 8.71 -4.13
CA PRO A 113 5.10 7.91 -5.13
C PRO A 113 5.00 6.41 -4.85
N MET A 114 4.95 5.97 -3.59
CA MET A 114 4.69 4.57 -3.27
C MET A 114 3.31 4.13 -3.75
N PHE A 115 2.28 4.89 -3.43
CA PHE A 115 0.92 4.65 -3.90
C PHE A 115 0.86 4.59 -5.43
N ALA A 116 1.43 5.60 -6.11
CA ALA A 116 1.49 5.65 -7.57
C ALA A 116 2.23 4.46 -8.18
N SER A 117 3.22 3.90 -7.48
CA SER A 117 3.99 2.75 -7.96
C SER A 117 3.24 1.43 -7.86
N VAL A 118 2.26 1.29 -6.95
CA VAL A 118 1.66 -0.01 -6.63
C VAL A 118 0.18 -0.14 -6.96
N VAL A 119 -0.56 0.96 -6.96
CA VAL A 119 -2.04 0.94 -7.02
C VAL A 119 -2.58 0.21 -8.27
N ILE A 120 -1.93 0.36 -9.40
CA ILE A 120 -2.26 -0.33 -10.66
C ILE A 120 -1.24 -1.44 -10.96
N ALA A 121 0.03 -1.30 -10.52
CA ALA A 121 1.06 -2.26 -10.88
C ALA A 121 0.80 -3.65 -10.29
N ILE A 122 0.31 -3.76 -9.05
CA ILE A 122 0.02 -5.05 -8.43
C ILE A 122 -1.04 -5.82 -9.22
N PRO A 123 -2.26 -5.30 -9.44
CA PRO A 123 -3.27 -6.02 -10.21
C PRO A 123 -2.83 -6.27 -11.66
N LEU A 124 -2.09 -5.36 -12.29
CA LEU A 124 -1.56 -5.54 -13.64
C LEU A 124 -0.55 -6.69 -13.75
N LEU A 125 0.32 -6.86 -12.75
CA LEU A 125 1.29 -7.97 -12.71
C LEU A 125 0.62 -9.33 -12.53
N LEU A 126 -0.52 -9.37 -11.84
CA LEU A 126 -1.34 -10.57 -11.66
C LEU A 126 -2.16 -10.90 -12.90
N ASP A 127 -2.64 -9.87 -13.61
CA ASP A 127 -3.51 -10.02 -14.77
C ASP A 127 -2.74 -10.37 -16.06
N ARG A 128 -1.52 -9.79 -16.23
CA ARG A 128 -0.77 -9.87 -17.49
C ARG A 128 0.72 -10.19 -17.28
N PRO A 129 1.34 -10.93 -18.21
CA PRO A 129 2.77 -11.26 -18.15
C PRO A 129 3.65 -10.07 -18.59
N VAL A 130 3.50 -8.92 -17.92
CA VAL A 130 4.30 -7.72 -18.20
C VAL A 130 5.53 -7.64 -17.30
N ARG A 131 6.55 -6.88 -17.70
CA ARG A 131 7.74 -6.62 -16.88
C ARG A 131 7.40 -5.69 -15.72
N LEU A 132 8.10 -5.84 -14.58
CA LEU A 132 7.89 -5.01 -13.39
C LEU A 132 7.92 -3.51 -13.70
N TRP A 133 8.95 -3.03 -14.40
CA TRP A 133 9.08 -1.62 -14.73
C TRP A 133 7.97 -1.10 -15.66
N THR A 134 7.49 -1.93 -16.57
CA THR A 134 6.32 -1.61 -17.40
C THR A 134 5.07 -1.44 -16.53
N ALA A 135 4.87 -2.33 -15.57
CA ALA A 135 3.73 -2.23 -14.66
C ALA A 135 3.80 -0.97 -13.79
N VAL A 136 4.95 -0.68 -13.20
CA VAL A 136 5.18 0.54 -12.39
C VAL A 136 4.96 1.80 -13.23
N HIS A 137 5.56 1.86 -14.43
CA HIS A 137 5.40 3.01 -15.32
C HIS A 137 3.93 3.21 -15.75
N THR A 138 3.23 2.12 -16.06
CA THR A 138 1.78 2.18 -16.39
C THR A 138 1.00 2.71 -15.19
N SER A 139 1.31 2.27 -13.98
CA SER A 139 0.67 2.75 -12.76
C SER A 139 0.85 4.26 -12.59
N TRP A 140 2.07 4.77 -12.75
CA TRP A 140 2.35 6.21 -12.70
C TRP A 140 1.58 6.99 -13.78
N ARG A 141 1.51 6.48 -15.00
CA ARG A 141 0.77 7.13 -16.09
C ARG A 141 -0.72 7.20 -15.77
N VAL A 142 -1.33 6.12 -15.28
CA VAL A 142 -2.76 6.12 -14.92
C VAL A 142 -3.04 7.13 -13.81
N VAL A 143 -2.19 7.18 -12.77
CA VAL A 143 -2.33 8.15 -11.67
C VAL A 143 -2.19 9.58 -12.19
N ALA A 144 -1.20 9.84 -13.06
CA ALA A 144 -0.97 11.17 -13.63
C ALA A 144 -2.10 11.65 -14.56
N HIS A 145 -2.76 10.73 -15.28
CA HIS A 145 -3.89 11.07 -16.16
C HIS A 145 -5.23 11.21 -15.41
N ASN A 146 -5.32 10.61 -14.20
CA ASN A 146 -6.55 10.62 -13.40
C ASN A 146 -6.28 11.12 -11.96
N PRO A 147 -5.67 12.30 -11.75
CA PRO A 147 -5.18 12.71 -10.43
C PRO A 147 -6.31 12.85 -9.40
N ALA A 148 -7.45 13.43 -9.78
CA ALA A 148 -8.58 13.61 -8.87
C ALA A 148 -9.21 12.28 -8.45
N ALA A 149 -9.42 11.36 -9.39
CA ALA A 149 -9.96 10.03 -9.09
C ALA A 149 -9.00 9.22 -8.21
N MET A 150 -7.68 9.29 -8.49
CA MET A 150 -6.67 8.60 -7.71
C MET A 150 -6.47 9.20 -6.32
N ALA A 151 -6.55 10.52 -6.17
CA ALA A 151 -6.53 11.18 -4.86
C ALA A 151 -7.76 10.78 -4.03
N PHE A 152 -8.95 10.78 -4.63
CA PHE A 152 -10.16 10.31 -3.97
C PHE A 152 -10.06 8.84 -3.56
N TRP A 153 -9.50 7.98 -4.44
CA TRP A 153 -9.26 6.58 -4.14
C TRP A 153 -8.27 6.40 -2.97
N ALA A 154 -7.17 7.13 -2.96
CA ALA A 154 -6.22 7.13 -1.85
C ALA A 154 -6.87 7.57 -0.52
N LEU A 155 -7.74 8.60 -0.57
CA LEU A 155 -8.51 9.06 0.57
C LEU A 155 -9.44 7.96 1.11
N LEU A 156 -10.18 7.27 0.24
CA LEU A 156 -11.06 6.15 0.63
C LEU A 156 -10.25 5.01 1.27
N LEU A 157 -9.14 4.60 0.65
CA LEU A 157 -8.25 3.58 1.22
C LEU A 157 -7.78 3.98 2.62
N THR A 158 -7.35 5.21 2.79
CA THR A 158 -6.89 5.74 4.09
C THR A 158 -8.01 5.75 5.11
N LEU A 159 -9.18 6.30 4.76
CA LEU A 159 -10.32 6.39 5.66
C LEU A 159 -10.80 5.01 6.14
N PHE A 160 -11.02 4.09 5.22
CA PHE A 160 -11.46 2.74 5.57
C PHE A 160 -10.41 1.98 6.39
N THR A 161 -9.11 2.16 6.06
CA THR A 161 -8.03 1.57 6.86
C THR A 161 -8.02 2.14 8.29
N LEU A 162 -8.17 3.45 8.46
CA LEU A 162 -8.24 4.08 9.78
C LEU A 162 -9.48 3.61 10.57
N LEU A 163 -10.63 3.47 9.93
CA LEU A 163 -11.83 2.90 10.54
C LEU A 163 -11.60 1.43 10.98
N GLY A 164 -10.95 0.65 10.13
CA GLY A 164 -10.58 -0.72 10.44
C GLY A 164 -9.60 -0.83 11.63
N LEU A 165 -8.62 0.06 11.69
CA LEU A 165 -7.69 0.15 12.82
C LEU A 165 -8.40 0.61 14.10
N GLY A 166 -9.28 1.62 14.00
CA GLY A 166 -10.03 2.17 15.12
C GLY A 166 -10.99 1.18 15.77
N SER A 167 -11.42 0.13 15.05
CA SER A 167 -12.21 -0.98 15.57
C SER A 167 -11.37 -2.09 16.24
N ALA A 168 -10.22 -1.76 16.80
CA ALA A 168 -9.27 -2.70 17.40
C ALA A 168 -8.84 -3.82 16.43
N LEU A 169 -8.60 -3.47 15.17
CA LEU A 169 -8.21 -4.34 14.06
C LEU A 169 -9.32 -5.28 13.53
N LEU A 170 -10.43 -5.45 14.27
CA LEU A 170 -11.52 -6.34 13.84
C LEU A 170 -12.16 -5.89 12.53
N GLY A 171 -12.29 -4.58 12.33
CA GLY A 171 -12.81 -4.02 11.08
C GLY A 171 -11.93 -4.31 9.87
N LEU A 172 -10.63 -4.54 10.03
CA LEU A 172 -9.74 -4.88 8.94
C LEU A 172 -10.11 -6.22 8.29
N LEU A 173 -10.71 -7.16 9.03
CA LEU A 173 -11.17 -8.43 8.48
C LEU A 173 -12.22 -8.26 7.36
N GLY A 174 -13.04 -7.22 7.45
CA GLY A 174 -14.01 -6.87 6.40
C GLY A 174 -13.47 -5.84 5.41
N VAL A 175 -12.76 -4.82 5.91
CA VAL A 175 -12.27 -3.70 5.10
C VAL A 175 -11.21 -4.16 4.09
N VAL A 176 -10.27 -5.02 4.47
CA VAL A 176 -9.18 -5.45 3.58
C VAL A 176 -9.71 -6.23 2.35
N PRO A 177 -10.58 -7.25 2.49
CA PRO A 177 -11.19 -7.90 1.33
C PRO A 177 -12.02 -6.94 0.47
N LEU A 178 -12.79 -6.06 1.09
CA LEU A 178 -13.60 -5.06 0.38
C LEU A 178 -12.72 -4.16 -0.49
N LEU A 179 -11.68 -3.58 0.10
CA LEU A 179 -10.77 -2.66 -0.61
C LEU A 179 -9.95 -3.38 -1.68
N ALA A 180 -9.53 -4.63 -1.45
CA ALA A 180 -8.84 -5.42 -2.46
C ALA A 180 -9.75 -5.68 -3.67
N HIS A 181 -11.00 -6.06 -3.41
CA HIS A 181 -11.98 -6.29 -4.46
C HIS A 181 -12.27 -5.01 -5.27
N ALA A 182 -12.55 -3.92 -4.58
CA ALA A 182 -12.78 -2.62 -5.19
C ALA A 182 -11.57 -2.13 -6.01
N SER A 183 -10.33 -2.34 -5.51
CA SER A 183 -9.10 -2.00 -6.24
C SER A 183 -8.94 -2.81 -7.53
N TRP A 184 -9.35 -4.08 -7.52
CA TRP A 184 -9.34 -4.91 -8.72
C TRP A 184 -10.27 -4.35 -9.81
N TYR A 185 -11.48 -3.97 -9.45
CA TYR A 185 -12.43 -3.39 -10.40
C TYR A 185 -11.98 -2.00 -10.88
N ALA A 186 -11.47 -1.15 -9.99
CA ALA A 186 -10.88 0.13 -10.37
C ALA A 186 -9.73 -0.03 -11.39
N TYR A 187 -8.85 -1.01 -11.17
CA TYR A 187 -7.80 -1.37 -12.13
C TYR A 187 -8.40 -1.75 -13.50
N ARG A 188 -9.41 -2.61 -13.51
CA ARG A 188 -10.04 -3.07 -14.76
C ARG A 188 -10.67 -1.93 -15.56
N ASP A 189 -11.28 -0.98 -14.88
CA ASP A 189 -11.94 0.16 -15.54
C ASP A 189 -10.91 1.16 -16.09
N LEU A 190 -9.79 1.34 -15.40
CA LEU A 190 -8.75 2.29 -15.79
C LEU A 190 -7.76 1.75 -16.85
N VAL A 191 -7.57 0.44 -16.93
CA VAL A 191 -6.57 -0.21 -17.80
C VAL A 191 -7.20 -1.06 -18.89
N ARG A 192 -8.51 -0.96 -19.10
CA ARG A 192 -9.15 -1.63 -20.24
C ARG A 192 -8.56 -1.09 -21.54
N PRO A 193 -8.17 -1.99 -22.49
CA PRO A 193 -7.95 -1.55 -23.86
C PRO A 193 -9.29 -1.05 -24.41
N ASP A 194 -9.25 0.06 -25.12
CA ASP A 194 -10.39 0.69 -25.78
C ASP A 194 -11.35 -0.36 -26.36
N GLN A 195 -12.53 -0.49 -25.77
CA GLN A 195 -13.63 -1.07 -26.50
C GLN A 195 -14.20 0.06 -27.39
N PRO A 196 -14.20 -0.11 -28.73
CA PRO A 196 -14.86 0.86 -29.62
C PRO A 196 -16.35 0.88 -29.25
N GLY A 197 -16.81 1.98 -28.64
CA GLY A 197 -18.22 2.17 -28.35
C GLY A 197 -18.58 2.85 -27.03
N HIS A 198 -17.63 3.31 -26.21
CA HIS A 198 -17.96 4.14 -25.05
C HIS A 198 -17.71 5.61 -25.38
N PRO A 199 -18.74 6.49 -25.34
CA PRO A 199 -18.54 7.92 -25.55
C PRO A 199 -17.68 8.51 -24.44
N ALA A 200 -16.77 9.42 -24.83
CA ALA A 200 -15.87 10.17 -23.96
C ALA A 200 -16.63 11.08 -22.99
#